data_a6ec8781f99f972326501a984b6b65d7
#
_entry.id   a6ec8781f99f972326501a984b6b65d7
#
_cell.length_a   1.000
_cell.length_b   1.000
_cell.length_c   1.000
_cell.angle_alpha   90.00
_cell.angle_beta   90.00
_cell.angle_gamma   90.00
#
_symmetry.space_group_name_H-M   'P 1'
#
loop_
_entity.id
_entity.type
_entity.pdbx_description
1 polymer ?
#
loop_
_entity_poly.entity_id
_entity_poly.type
_entity_poly.pdbx_seq_one_letter_code
_entity_poly.pdbx_strand_id
1 'polypeptide(L)'
;MKKEYRGKFGNFVHEERKKEEETLEICEDILKNSRNEMAVAMRFLQSAFAALRPTVSGETDVMGTDGKLLFASPTWLLNTFIQNKVWINRMYLHELLHCLFCHLWNRKVKEESDQRLWNLAADIAVENVMDDLYELSLIHI
;
A
#
# COMPACT_ATOMS: atom_id res chain seq x y z
N MET A 1 40.34 -16.72 -20.94
CA MET A 1 40.24 -15.83 -19.76
C MET A 1 39.09 -14.84 -19.85
N LYS A 2 38.96 -14.03 -20.88
CA LYS A 2 37.88 -13.06 -21.04
C LYS A 2 36.49 -13.68 -21.20
N LYS A 3 36.33 -14.86 -21.74
CA LYS A 3 35.04 -15.56 -21.92
C LYS A 3 34.48 -16.16 -20.63
N GLU A 4 35.34 -16.67 -19.74
CA GLU A 4 34.92 -17.21 -18.43
C GLU A 4 34.46 -16.11 -17.48
N TYR A 5 35.13 -14.96 -17.52
CA TYR A 5 34.78 -13.81 -16.67
C TYR A 5 33.42 -13.22 -17.06
N ARG A 6 33.13 -13.13 -18.37
CA ARG A 6 31.81 -12.66 -18.87
C ARG A 6 30.69 -13.62 -18.49
N GLY A 7 30.94 -14.94 -18.50
CA GLY A 7 29.96 -15.94 -18.12
C GLY A 7 29.57 -15.86 -16.64
N LYS A 8 30.55 -15.72 -15.76
CA LYS A 8 30.33 -15.58 -14.32
C LYS A 8 29.59 -14.28 -13.95
N PHE A 9 29.93 -13.18 -14.61
CA PHE A 9 29.25 -11.90 -14.40
C PHE A 9 27.82 -11.93 -14.93
N GLY A 10 27.58 -12.53 -16.10
CA GLY A 10 26.25 -12.70 -16.67
C GLY A 10 25.34 -13.54 -15.78
N ASN A 11 25.86 -14.64 -15.20
CA ASN A 11 25.13 -15.47 -14.25
C ASN A 11 24.78 -14.72 -12.96
N PHE A 12 25.70 -13.93 -12.44
CA PHE A 12 25.48 -13.10 -11.24
C PHE A 12 24.36 -12.08 -11.46
N VAL A 13 24.39 -11.36 -12.57
CA VAL A 13 23.33 -10.39 -12.92
C VAL A 13 21.99 -11.07 -13.12
N HIS A 14 21.97 -12.25 -13.73
CA HIS A 14 20.75 -13.03 -13.94
C HIS A 14 20.15 -13.50 -12.61
N GLU A 15 20.96 -13.96 -11.67
CA GLU A 15 20.52 -14.39 -10.34
C GLU A 15 19.97 -13.21 -9.51
N GLU A 16 20.60 -12.03 -9.58
CA GLU A 16 20.11 -10.84 -8.89
C GLU A 16 18.76 -10.37 -9.45
N ARG A 17 18.58 -10.34 -10.78
CA ARG A 17 17.31 -10.02 -11.40
C ARG A 17 16.20 -10.99 -10.99
N LYS A 18 16.52 -12.26 -10.91
CA LYS A 18 15.58 -13.29 -10.47
C LYS A 18 15.16 -13.07 -9.02
N LYS A 19 16.08 -12.70 -8.13
CA LYS A 19 15.80 -12.37 -6.73
C LYS A 19 14.89 -11.13 -6.60
N GLU A 20 15.16 -10.10 -7.41
CA GLU A 20 14.34 -8.89 -7.45
C GLU A 20 12.92 -9.19 -7.93
N GLU A 21 12.77 -9.99 -8.97
CA GLU A 21 11.47 -10.43 -9.49
C GLU A 21 10.69 -11.24 -8.45
N GLU A 22 11.34 -12.17 -7.77
CA GLU A 22 10.75 -12.97 -6.69
C GLU A 22 10.30 -12.07 -5.52
N THR A 23 11.11 -11.08 -5.17
CA THR A 23 10.78 -10.11 -4.11
C THR A 23 9.56 -9.26 -4.46
N LEU A 24 9.49 -8.77 -5.70
CA LEU A 24 8.34 -8.02 -6.18
C LEU A 24 7.06 -8.87 -6.19
N GLU A 25 7.16 -10.11 -6.61
CA GLU A 25 6.04 -11.06 -6.62
C GLU A 25 5.51 -11.30 -5.20
N ILE A 26 6.39 -11.49 -4.23
CA ILE A 26 6.03 -11.64 -2.81
C ILE A 26 5.32 -10.39 -2.31
N CYS A 27 5.83 -9.21 -2.62
CA CYS A 27 5.22 -7.93 -2.23
C CYS A 27 3.83 -7.76 -2.84
N GLU A 28 3.65 -8.10 -4.10
CA GLU A 28 2.35 -8.08 -4.77
C GLU A 28 1.36 -9.04 -4.11
N ASP A 29 1.81 -10.23 -3.75
CA ASP A 29 0.99 -11.22 -3.04
C ASP A 29 0.57 -10.73 -1.66
N ILE A 30 1.46 -10.09 -0.92
CA ILE A 30 1.15 -9.46 0.37
C ILE A 30 0.02 -8.44 0.23
N LEU A 31 0.11 -7.55 -0.76
CA LEU A 31 -0.91 -6.54 -1.01
C LEU A 31 -2.26 -7.14 -1.44
N LYS A 32 -2.24 -8.14 -2.32
CA LYS A 32 -3.45 -8.83 -2.77
C LYS A 32 -4.14 -9.57 -1.63
N ASN A 33 -3.37 -10.23 -0.79
CA ASN A 33 -3.90 -10.94 0.39
C ASN A 33 -4.50 -9.96 1.40
N SER A 34 -3.86 -8.83 1.64
CA SER A 34 -4.38 -7.76 2.49
C SER A 34 -5.73 -7.26 1.97
N ARG A 35 -5.81 -6.95 0.68
CA ARG A 35 -7.05 -6.52 0.04
C ARG A 35 -8.16 -7.56 0.18
N ASN A 36 -7.85 -8.82 -0.07
CA ASN A 36 -8.82 -9.90 0.00
C ASN A 36 -9.33 -10.13 1.42
N GLU A 37 -8.47 -10.10 2.43
CA GLU A 37 -8.86 -10.19 3.83
C GLU A 37 -9.85 -9.09 4.21
N MET A 38 -9.55 -7.85 3.84
CA MET A 38 -10.40 -6.72 4.16
C MET A 38 -11.71 -6.71 3.38
N ALA A 39 -11.69 -7.11 2.11
CA ALA A 39 -12.90 -7.21 1.30
C ALA A 39 -13.87 -8.27 1.86
N VAL A 40 -13.35 -9.35 2.42
CA VAL A 40 -14.16 -10.37 3.10
C VAL A 40 -14.69 -9.86 4.44
N ALA A 41 -13.84 -9.18 5.22
CA ALA A 41 -14.20 -8.62 6.52
C ALA A 41 -15.20 -7.48 6.42
N MET A 42 -15.08 -6.65 5.39
CA MET A 42 -15.90 -5.46 5.15
C MET A 42 -16.54 -5.52 3.77
N ARG A 43 -17.54 -6.40 3.61
CA ARG A 43 -18.19 -6.66 2.32
C ARG A 43 -18.83 -5.42 1.70
N PHE A 44 -19.27 -4.48 2.51
CA PHE A 44 -19.84 -3.21 2.05
C PHE A 44 -18.80 -2.32 1.35
N LEU A 45 -17.50 -2.58 1.52
CA LEU A 45 -16.40 -1.89 0.84
C LEU A 45 -15.80 -2.70 -0.30
N GLN A 46 -16.35 -3.86 -0.64
CA GLN A 46 -15.79 -4.77 -1.63
C GLN A 46 -15.56 -4.10 -2.99
N SER A 47 -16.52 -3.32 -3.47
CA SER A 47 -16.41 -2.61 -4.74
C SER A 47 -15.31 -1.55 -4.71
N ALA A 48 -15.14 -0.87 -3.56
CA ALA A 48 -14.09 0.12 -3.39
C ALA A 48 -12.70 -0.54 -3.39
N PHE A 49 -12.54 -1.66 -2.69
CA PHE A 49 -11.28 -2.43 -2.72
C PHE A 49 -10.96 -2.96 -4.13
N ALA A 50 -11.96 -3.37 -4.88
CA ALA A 50 -11.78 -3.82 -6.26
C ALA A 50 -11.36 -2.69 -7.20
N ALA A 51 -11.86 -1.48 -6.97
CA ALA A 51 -11.54 -0.31 -7.78
C ALA A 51 -10.13 0.24 -7.53
N LEU A 52 -9.63 0.16 -6.30
CA LEU A 52 -8.30 0.64 -5.91
C LEU A 52 -7.27 -0.49 -6.06
N ARG A 53 -6.60 -0.55 -7.20
CA ARG A 53 -5.65 -1.63 -7.50
C ARG A 53 -4.32 -1.42 -6.78
N PRO A 54 -3.80 -2.46 -6.09
CA PRO A 54 -2.50 -2.37 -5.46
C PRO A 54 -1.36 -2.55 -6.46
N THR A 55 -0.29 -1.79 -6.28
CA THR A 55 0.95 -1.95 -7.03
C THR A 55 2.14 -1.67 -6.14
N VAL A 56 3.26 -2.30 -6.45
CA VAL A 56 4.52 -2.09 -5.72
C VAL A 56 5.32 -1.01 -6.43
N SER A 57 5.77 0.00 -5.70
CA SER A 57 6.52 1.11 -6.28
C SER A 57 7.61 1.59 -5.31
N GLY A 58 8.81 1.81 -5.85
CA GLY A 58 9.91 2.44 -5.09
C GLY A 58 9.81 3.95 -4.97
N GLU A 59 8.80 4.58 -5.57
CA GLU A 59 8.60 6.04 -5.54
C GLU A 59 8.00 6.54 -4.22
N THR A 60 7.42 5.66 -3.42
CA THR A 60 6.89 5.99 -2.10
C THR A 60 7.69 5.28 -1.01
N ASP A 61 7.79 5.89 0.16
CA ASP A 61 8.53 5.33 1.30
C ASP A 61 7.69 4.34 2.11
N VAL A 62 6.39 4.48 2.11
CA VAL A 62 5.45 3.64 2.85
C VAL A 62 4.34 3.17 1.92
N MET A 63 3.25 3.89 1.87
CA MET A 63 2.10 3.61 1.05
C MET A 63 1.44 4.94 0.66
N GLY A 64 0.83 4.99 -0.52
CA GLY A 64 0.13 6.17 -0.99
C GLY A 64 -0.84 5.80 -2.10
N THR A 65 -1.61 6.78 -2.55
CA THR A 65 -2.58 6.56 -3.61
C THR A 65 -2.75 7.82 -4.47
N ASP A 66 -3.07 7.61 -5.74
CA ASP A 66 -3.50 8.65 -6.66
C ASP A 66 -5.02 8.64 -6.94
N GLY A 67 -5.75 7.76 -6.24
CA GLY A 67 -7.18 7.55 -6.42
C GLY A 67 -7.54 6.41 -7.38
N LYS A 68 -6.60 5.89 -8.13
CA LYS A 68 -6.76 4.75 -9.05
C LYS A 68 -5.93 3.55 -8.62
N LEU A 69 -4.70 3.81 -8.22
CA LEU A 69 -3.75 2.81 -7.78
C LEU A 69 -3.35 3.08 -6.33
N LEU A 70 -3.08 2.02 -5.63
CA LEU A 70 -2.46 2.07 -4.32
C LEU A 70 -1.01 1.66 -4.47
N PHE A 71 -0.10 2.55 -4.09
CA PHE A 71 1.35 2.34 -4.18
C PHE A 71 1.90 1.92 -2.83
N ALA A 72 2.77 0.92 -2.82
CA ALA A 72 3.42 0.50 -1.59
C ALA A 72 4.90 0.23 -1.83
N SER A 73 5.75 0.69 -0.90
CA SER A 73 7.18 0.44 -0.94
C SER A 73 7.46 -1.04 -0.64
N PRO A 74 8.28 -1.72 -1.47
CA PRO A 74 8.65 -3.11 -1.19
C PRO A 74 9.39 -3.28 0.12
N THR A 75 10.28 -2.37 0.47
CA THR A 75 11.01 -2.41 1.73
C THR A 75 10.09 -2.28 2.94
N TRP A 76 9.18 -1.31 2.90
CA TRP A 76 8.21 -1.12 3.97
C TRP A 76 7.27 -2.33 4.11
N LEU A 77 6.79 -2.88 3.00
CA LEU A 77 5.91 -4.05 2.99
C LEU A 77 6.55 -5.26 3.65
N LEU A 78 7.79 -5.58 3.26
CA LEU A 78 8.50 -6.75 3.79
C LEU A 78 8.80 -6.58 5.28
N ASN A 79 9.31 -5.42 5.68
CA ASN A 79 9.62 -5.14 7.08
C ASN A 79 8.35 -5.18 7.95
N THR A 80 7.28 -4.59 7.47
CA THR A 80 6.01 -4.53 8.20
C THR A 80 5.36 -5.91 8.28
N PHE A 81 5.39 -6.68 7.20
CA PHE A 81 4.85 -8.04 7.16
C PHE A 81 5.53 -8.96 8.18
N ILE A 82 6.85 -8.86 8.31
CA ILE A 82 7.62 -9.63 9.29
C ILE A 82 7.25 -9.24 10.72
N GLN A 83 7.04 -7.96 10.98
CA GLN A 83 6.70 -7.47 12.31
C GLN A 83 5.23 -7.73 12.68
N ASN A 84 4.32 -7.28 11.83
CA ASN A 84 2.88 -7.47 12.03
C ASN A 84 2.10 -7.10 10.77
N LYS A 85 1.56 -8.09 10.09
CA LYS A 85 0.78 -7.90 8.86
C LYS A 85 -0.48 -7.03 9.04
N VAL A 86 -0.99 -6.89 10.24
CA VAL A 86 -2.16 -6.06 10.55
C VAL A 86 -1.94 -4.60 10.19
N TRP A 87 -0.71 -4.09 10.32
CA TRP A 87 -0.37 -2.73 9.94
C TRP A 87 -0.51 -2.47 8.44
N ILE A 88 -0.27 -3.49 7.61
CA ILE A 88 -0.48 -3.39 6.16
C ILE A 88 -1.98 -3.21 5.88
N ASN A 89 -2.83 -4.01 6.52
CA ASN A 89 -4.28 -3.90 6.39
C ASN A 89 -4.78 -2.52 6.84
N ARG A 90 -4.31 -2.02 7.97
CA ARG A 90 -4.68 -0.69 8.46
C ARG A 90 -4.29 0.41 7.48
N MET A 91 -3.07 0.38 6.97
CA MET A 91 -2.59 1.40 6.04
C MET A 91 -3.35 1.33 4.71
N TYR A 92 -3.66 0.14 4.22
CA TYR A 92 -4.47 -0.03 3.00
C TYR A 92 -5.86 0.59 3.18
N LEU A 93 -6.53 0.29 4.29
CA LEU A 93 -7.83 0.87 4.60
C LEU A 93 -7.76 2.39 4.76
N HIS A 94 -6.71 2.90 5.41
CA HIS A 94 -6.46 4.32 5.57
C HIS A 94 -6.43 5.04 4.20
N GLU A 95 -5.66 4.53 3.25
CA GLU A 95 -5.56 5.10 1.91
C GLU A 95 -6.89 4.98 1.14
N LEU A 96 -7.58 3.85 1.27
CA LEU A 96 -8.90 3.67 0.65
C LEU A 96 -9.90 4.71 1.16
N LEU A 97 -9.93 4.98 2.46
CA LEU A 97 -10.83 5.96 3.05
C LEU A 97 -10.53 7.39 2.60
N HIS A 98 -9.26 7.74 2.39
CA HIS A 98 -8.91 9.02 1.76
C HIS A 98 -9.53 9.15 0.37
N CYS A 99 -9.55 8.07 -0.41
CA CYS A 99 -10.19 8.06 -1.72
C CYS A 99 -11.72 8.22 -1.61
N LEU A 100 -12.35 7.45 -0.72
CA LEU A 100 -13.81 7.48 -0.53
C LEU A 100 -14.31 8.84 -0.04
N PHE A 101 -13.55 9.50 0.81
CA PHE A 101 -13.91 10.83 1.32
C PHE A 101 -13.44 11.96 0.43
N CYS A 102 -12.87 11.65 -0.72
CA CYS A 102 -12.40 12.62 -1.72
C CYS A 102 -11.34 13.60 -1.18
N HIS A 103 -10.55 13.19 -0.19
CA HIS A 103 -9.54 14.04 0.42
C HIS A 103 -8.43 14.48 -0.55
N LEU A 104 -8.18 13.69 -1.60
CA LEU A 104 -7.16 13.96 -2.61
C LEU A 104 -7.55 15.08 -3.58
N TRP A 105 -8.83 15.41 -3.66
CA TRP A 105 -9.38 16.30 -4.68
C TRP A 105 -9.97 17.60 -4.11
N ASN A 106 -9.43 18.08 -2.99
CA ASN A 106 -9.90 19.32 -2.41
C ASN A 106 -9.34 20.54 -3.15
N ARG A 107 -10.19 21.16 -3.96
CA ARG A 107 -9.83 22.33 -4.77
C ARG A 107 -9.78 23.65 -3.98
N LYS A 108 -10.24 23.66 -2.74
CA LYS A 108 -10.26 24.87 -1.89
C LYS A 108 -8.93 25.15 -1.23
N VAL A 109 -8.05 24.16 -1.16
CA VAL A 109 -6.73 24.29 -0.53
C VAL A 109 -5.74 24.78 -1.59
N LYS A 110 -5.27 26.02 -1.46
CA LYS A 110 -4.37 26.66 -2.42
C LYS A 110 -2.97 26.93 -1.87
N GLU A 111 -2.84 27.06 -0.55
CA GLU A 111 -1.57 27.37 0.12
C GLU A 111 -0.95 26.12 0.73
N GLU A 112 0.39 26.07 0.79
CA GLU A 112 1.12 24.94 1.35
C GLU A 112 0.80 24.73 2.84
N SER A 113 0.66 25.80 3.62
CA SER A 113 0.28 25.72 5.04
C SER A 113 -1.12 25.15 5.23
N ASP A 114 -2.06 25.52 4.37
CA ASP A 114 -3.43 25.00 4.38
C ASP A 114 -3.45 23.54 3.94
N GLN A 115 -2.58 23.16 3.02
CA GLN A 115 -2.44 21.76 2.60
C GLN A 115 -1.97 20.86 3.75
N ARG A 116 -1.05 21.33 4.58
CA ARG A 116 -0.59 20.57 5.76
C ARG A 116 -1.71 20.38 6.77
N LEU A 117 -2.47 21.44 7.05
CA LEU A 117 -3.64 21.39 7.95
C LEU A 117 -4.71 20.46 7.39
N TRP A 118 -4.98 20.53 6.09
CA TRP A 118 -5.92 19.65 5.41
C TRP A 118 -5.50 18.19 5.53
N ASN A 119 -4.24 17.87 5.25
CA ASN A 119 -3.71 16.52 5.35
C ASN A 119 -3.84 15.97 6.77
N LEU A 120 -3.51 16.78 7.79
CA LEU A 120 -3.63 16.38 9.18
C LEU A 120 -5.09 16.13 9.56
N ALA A 121 -5.99 17.03 9.20
CA ALA A 121 -7.42 16.90 9.47
C ALA A 121 -8.00 15.66 8.76
N ALA A 122 -7.61 15.42 7.51
CA ALA A 122 -8.02 14.26 6.74
C ALA A 122 -7.54 12.95 7.39
N ASP A 123 -6.30 12.89 7.86
CA ASP A 123 -5.76 11.73 8.56
C ASP A 123 -6.51 11.45 9.85
N ILE A 124 -6.81 12.48 10.63
CA ILE A 124 -7.60 12.35 11.89
C ILE A 124 -8.99 11.82 11.57
N ALA A 125 -9.65 12.36 10.57
CA ALA A 125 -10.99 11.92 10.16
C ALA A 125 -11.00 10.46 9.73
N VAL A 126 -10.02 10.03 8.94
CA VAL A 126 -9.87 8.65 8.49
C VAL A 126 -9.65 7.72 9.68
N GLU A 127 -8.75 8.05 10.60
CA GLU A 127 -8.46 7.21 11.76
C GLU A 127 -9.70 7.05 12.67
N ASN A 128 -10.49 8.10 12.86
CA ASN A 128 -11.74 8.02 13.62
C ASN A 128 -12.74 7.05 12.98
N VAL A 129 -12.90 7.11 11.66
CA VAL A 129 -13.77 6.19 10.94
C VAL A 129 -13.25 4.76 11.01
N MET A 130 -11.94 4.58 10.92
CA MET A 130 -11.31 3.25 11.04
C MET A 130 -11.61 2.61 12.39
N ASP A 131 -11.50 3.35 13.46
CA ASP A 131 -11.81 2.84 14.80
C ASP A 131 -13.28 2.36 14.89
N ASP A 132 -14.20 3.10 14.34
CA ASP A 132 -15.62 2.71 14.26
C ASP A 132 -15.84 1.46 13.41
N LEU A 133 -15.15 1.36 12.27
CA LEU A 133 -15.24 0.21 11.38
C LEU A 133 -14.69 -1.06 12.04
N TYR A 134 -13.61 -0.96 12.80
CA TYR A 134 -13.05 -2.09 13.53
C TYR A 134 -14.01 -2.60 14.62
N GLU A 135 -14.70 -1.72 15.31
CA GLU A 135 -15.75 -2.10 16.28
C GLU A 135 -16.92 -2.82 15.60
N LEU A 136 -17.39 -2.29 14.47
CA LEU A 136 -18.53 -2.87 13.74
C LEU A 136 -18.23 -4.20 13.10
N SER A 137 -17.02 -4.41 12.61
CA SER A 137 -16.63 -5.64 11.92
C SER A 137 -16.40 -6.81 12.85
N LEU A 138 -16.19 -6.60 14.14
CA LEU A 138 -15.81 -7.61 15.14
C LEU A 138 -14.57 -8.43 14.72
N ILE A 139 -13.79 -7.92 13.80
CA ILE A 139 -12.60 -8.58 13.25
C ILE A 139 -11.39 -7.72 13.57
N HIS A 140 -10.41 -8.33 14.22
CA HIS A 140 -9.12 -7.73 14.47
C HIS A 140 -8.27 -7.80 13.19
N ILE A 141 -8.41 -6.77 12.38
CA ILE A 141 -7.67 -6.65 11.13
C ILE A 141 -6.38 -5.87 11.38
#